data_ddfdab143bd3883aefd5203b37aa10e1
#
_entry.id   ddfdab143bd3883aefd5203b37aa10e1
#
_cell.length_a   1.000
_cell.length_b   1.000
_cell.length_c   1.000
_cell.angle_alpha   90.00
_cell.angle_beta   90.00
_cell.angle_gamma   90.00
#
_symmetry.space_group_name_H-M   'P 1'
#
loop_
_entity.id
_entity.type
_entity.pdbx_description
1 polymer ?
#
loop_
_entity_poly.entity_id
_entity_poly.type
_entity_poly.pdbx_seq_one_letter_code
_entity_poly.pdbx_strand_id
1 'polypeptide(L)'
;MEEVEEKIAWLVYWDDYGQDAYTNGSCIRFEWDGSVIFENEEMPPGFPIKEWYSETDYRLKRREPELPILRERETYHIFADKQDTPEGGSFLRLNFYDQKGDLLEFRMISENEGTFVYPEGAFRYSLQLVQGGASRILFRRIEIVPEQNWKEWHPGIAEKFRNGVNRTCRWQDGRDAGREKKNFTDEKTASYAESGQRPLR
;
A
#
# COMPACT_ATOMS: atom_id res chain seq x y z
N MET A 1 -3.94 -16.29 -30.85
CA MET A 1 -4.03 -14.92 -30.30
C MET A 1 -4.63 -15.13 -28.92
N GLU A 2 -3.79 -15.00 -27.89
CA GLU A 2 -4.28 -14.99 -26.51
C GLU A 2 -5.13 -13.72 -26.35
N GLU A 3 -6.39 -13.88 -25.98
CA GLU A 3 -7.21 -12.78 -25.47
C GLU A 3 -6.50 -12.27 -24.21
N VAL A 4 -5.92 -11.07 -24.32
CA VAL A 4 -5.46 -10.34 -23.16
C VAL A 4 -6.73 -9.99 -22.37
N GLU A 5 -7.00 -10.72 -21.28
CA GLU A 5 -8.05 -10.33 -20.33
C GLU A 5 -7.81 -8.88 -19.92
N GLU A 6 -8.67 -7.99 -20.41
CA GLU A 6 -8.59 -6.57 -20.12
C GLU A 6 -8.91 -6.40 -18.63
N LYS A 7 -7.90 -6.03 -17.83
CA LYS A 7 -8.07 -5.84 -16.40
C LYS A 7 -9.12 -4.77 -16.15
N ILE A 8 -10.15 -5.10 -15.39
CA ILE A 8 -11.22 -4.16 -15.03
C ILE A 8 -10.67 -3.01 -14.19
N ALA A 9 -9.72 -3.28 -13.30
CA ALA A 9 -9.07 -2.29 -12.43
C ALA A 9 -7.64 -2.70 -12.12
N TRP A 10 -6.77 -1.71 -11.85
CA TRP A 10 -5.45 -1.92 -11.27
C TRP A 10 -5.48 -1.62 -9.78
N LEU A 11 -4.89 -2.52 -8.99
CA LEU A 11 -4.80 -2.40 -7.54
C LEU A 11 -3.37 -2.00 -7.16
N VAL A 12 -3.25 -0.92 -6.40
CA VAL A 12 -1.98 -0.38 -5.91
C VAL A 12 -1.96 -0.52 -4.39
N TYR A 13 -0.95 -1.20 -3.87
CA TYR A 13 -0.78 -1.48 -2.44
C TYR A 13 0.40 -0.71 -1.87
N TRP A 14 0.47 -0.67 -0.58
CA TRP A 14 1.65 -0.18 0.14
C TRP A 14 2.36 -1.40 0.74
N ASP A 15 3.31 -1.97 -0.01
CA ASP A 15 3.87 -3.29 0.30
C ASP A 15 5.14 -3.25 1.13
N ASP A 16 5.81 -2.10 1.26
CA ASP A 16 7.09 -2.00 1.93
C ASP A 16 7.33 -0.67 2.68
N TYR A 17 8.38 -0.67 3.51
CA TYR A 17 8.94 0.52 4.15
C TYR A 17 9.84 1.35 3.22
N GLY A 18 9.79 1.14 1.90
CA GLY A 18 10.70 1.71 0.92
C GLY A 18 11.06 3.19 1.14
N GLN A 19 12.08 3.65 0.43
CA GLN A 19 12.59 5.03 0.52
C GLN A 19 11.53 6.10 0.21
N ASP A 20 10.37 5.70 -0.29
CA ASP A 20 9.29 6.54 -0.76
C ASP A 20 8.17 6.74 0.27
N ALA A 21 8.39 6.27 1.51
CA ALA A 21 7.51 6.51 2.65
C ALA A 21 8.15 7.50 3.63
N TYR A 22 7.35 8.41 4.18
CA TYR A 22 7.80 9.35 5.20
C TYR A 22 7.99 8.65 6.56
N THR A 23 9.24 8.49 6.98
CA THR A 23 9.58 7.73 8.19
C THR A 23 9.95 8.61 9.39
N ASN A 24 10.19 9.92 9.17
CA ASN A 24 10.62 10.81 10.25
C ASN A 24 9.50 11.06 11.28
N GLY A 25 9.65 10.55 12.49
CA GLY A 25 8.64 10.64 13.55
C GLY A 25 7.39 9.81 13.28
N SER A 26 7.39 8.93 12.27
CA SER A 26 6.22 8.13 11.91
C SER A 26 6.29 6.73 12.53
N CYS A 27 5.13 6.20 12.91
CA CYS A 27 4.91 4.80 13.19
C CYS A 27 4.16 4.18 12.02
N ILE A 28 4.78 3.22 11.32
CA ILE A 28 4.19 2.50 10.19
C ILE A 28 4.07 1.04 10.59
N ARG A 29 2.85 0.49 10.54
CA ARG A 29 2.58 -0.93 10.84
C ARG A 29 1.89 -1.59 9.68
N PHE A 30 2.42 -2.72 9.24
CA PHE A 30 1.82 -3.59 8.24
C PHE A 30 1.02 -4.67 8.95
N GLU A 31 -0.27 -4.71 8.67
CA GLU A 31 -1.19 -5.66 9.28
C GLU A 31 -1.25 -6.95 8.45
N TRP A 32 -1.66 -8.04 9.08
CA TRP A 32 -1.74 -9.35 8.42
C TRP A 32 -2.74 -9.45 7.25
N ASP A 33 -3.70 -8.51 7.19
CA ASP A 33 -4.68 -8.40 6.11
C ASP A 33 -4.20 -7.56 4.92
N GLY A 34 -2.94 -7.11 4.95
CA GLY A 34 -2.33 -6.25 3.94
C GLY A 34 -2.65 -4.76 4.10
N SER A 35 -3.39 -4.37 5.14
CA SER A 35 -3.57 -2.96 5.44
C SER A 35 -2.34 -2.36 6.13
N VAL A 36 -2.16 -1.04 5.98
CA VAL A 36 -1.06 -0.30 6.61
C VAL A 36 -1.64 0.79 7.50
N ILE A 37 -1.15 0.84 8.74
CA ILE A 37 -1.46 1.92 9.67
C ILE A 37 -0.26 2.86 9.69
N PHE A 38 -0.51 4.11 9.29
CA PHE A 38 0.43 5.21 9.40
C PHE A 38 -0.02 6.15 10.51
N GLU A 39 0.88 6.50 11.43
CA GLU A 39 0.64 7.43 12.52
C GLU A 39 1.78 8.45 12.61
N ASN A 40 1.43 9.73 12.57
CA ASN A 40 2.36 10.84 12.78
C ASN A 40 1.59 12.10 13.18
N GLU A 41 1.83 12.62 14.38
CA GLU A 41 1.15 13.81 14.90
C GLU A 41 1.87 15.12 14.52
N GLU A 42 3.14 15.03 14.12
CA GLU A 42 4.00 16.20 13.89
C GLU A 42 4.29 16.46 12.40
N MET A 43 3.82 15.57 11.51
CA MET A 43 4.09 15.70 10.07
C MET A 43 3.38 16.93 9.50
N PRO A 44 4.14 17.87 8.89
CA PRO A 44 3.52 19.06 8.30
C PRO A 44 2.58 18.72 7.14
N PRO A 45 1.46 19.44 6.99
CA PRO A 45 0.59 19.29 5.82
C PRO A 45 1.33 19.57 4.50
N GLY A 46 0.90 18.87 3.43
CA GLY A 46 1.45 19.02 2.09
C GLY A 46 2.65 18.11 1.79
N PHE A 47 3.21 17.41 2.77
CA PHE A 47 4.27 16.44 2.53
C PHE A 47 3.72 15.09 2.08
N PRO A 48 4.40 14.37 1.15
CA PRO A 48 4.02 13.04 0.77
C PRO A 48 4.28 12.04 1.91
N ILE A 49 3.27 11.25 2.24
CA ILE A 49 3.33 10.15 3.20
C ILE A 49 3.93 8.92 2.53
N LYS A 50 3.43 8.58 1.34
CA LYS A 50 3.93 7.51 0.46
C LYS A 50 3.83 7.97 -0.98
N GLU A 51 4.77 7.55 -1.82
CA GLU A 51 4.76 7.81 -3.26
C GLU A 51 4.97 6.52 -4.04
N TRP A 52 4.17 6.31 -5.08
CA TRP A 52 4.23 5.20 -6.03
C TRP A 52 4.58 5.72 -7.41
N TYR A 53 5.24 4.91 -8.24
CA TYR A 53 5.78 5.33 -9.53
C TYR A 53 5.39 4.40 -10.66
N SER A 54 5.22 4.97 -11.87
CA SER A 54 4.92 4.22 -13.09
C SER A 54 6.16 3.76 -13.85
N GLU A 55 7.35 4.13 -13.40
CA GLU A 55 8.61 3.77 -14.07
C GLU A 55 9.57 3.02 -13.15
N THR A 56 10.45 2.26 -13.80
CA THR A 56 11.56 1.56 -13.17
C THR A 56 12.75 2.51 -12.97
N ASP A 57 13.31 2.58 -11.77
CA ASP A 57 14.57 3.27 -11.48
C ASP A 57 15.59 2.33 -10.83
N TYR A 58 16.12 1.38 -11.60
CA TYR A 58 17.13 0.44 -11.08
C TYR A 58 18.49 1.08 -10.79
N ARG A 59 18.84 2.17 -11.47
CA ARG A 59 20.18 2.75 -11.34
C ARG A 59 20.39 3.48 -10.04
N LEU A 60 19.39 4.25 -9.61
CA LEU A 60 19.49 5.11 -8.43
C LEU A 60 18.74 4.54 -7.22
N LYS A 61 17.60 3.92 -7.41
CA LYS A 61 16.67 3.56 -6.33
C LYS A 61 16.32 2.08 -6.26
N ARG A 62 16.75 1.23 -7.20
CA ARG A 62 16.40 -0.20 -7.30
C ARG A 62 14.89 -0.44 -7.19
N ARG A 63 14.11 0.41 -7.88
CA ARG A 63 12.65 0.43 -7.82
C ARG A 63 12.05 -0.26 -9.04
N GLU A 64 11.03 -1.06 -8.78
CA GLU A 64 10.11 -1.59 -9.79
C GLU A 64 8.88 -0.68 -9.92
N PRO A 65 8.21 -0.64 -11.10
CA PRO A 65 7.00 0.15 -11.24
C PRO A 65 5.86 -0.47 -10.43
N GLU A 66 5.22 0.36 -9.61
CA GLU A 66 4.07 -0.02 -8.78
C GLU A 66 2.74 0.42 -9.42
N LEU A 67 2.82 1.34 -10.38
CA LEU A 67 1.66 1.90 -11.06
C LEU A 67 1.50 1.34 -12.48
N PRO A 68 0.27 1.22 -12.99
CA PRO A 68 0.02 0.77 -14.35
C PRO A 68 0.51 1.75 -15.41
N ILE A 69 0.75 1.24 -16.61
CA ILE A 69 0.96 2.09 -17.79
C ILE A 69 -0.41 2.59 -18.25
N LEU A 70 -0.57 3.91 -18.31
CA LEU A 70 -1.78 4.58 -18.74
C LEU A 70 -1.63 5.12 -20.16
N ARG A 71 -2.77 5.33 -20.84
CA ARG A 71 -2.81 5.86 -22.21
C ARG A 71 -3.14 7.35 -22.20
N GLU A 72 -2.45 8.10 -23.05
CA GLU A 72 -2.69 9.52 -23.23
C GLU A 72 -4.13 9.84 -23.63
N ARG A 73 -4.66 10.94 -23.12
CA ARG A 73 -6.02 11.44 -23.38
C ARG A 73 -7.15 10.53 -22.91
N GLU A 74 -6.86 9.41 -22.26
CA GLU A 74 -7.88 8.57 -21.68
C GLU A 74 -8.25 9.04 -20.27
N THR A 75 -9.51 8.83 -19.91
CA THR A 75 -10.04 9.15 -18.58
C THR A 75 -9.97 7.93 -17.69
N TYR A 76 -9.56 8.16 -16.46
CA TYR A 76 -9.46 7.14 -15.41
C TYR A 76 -10.19 7.58 -14.16
N HIS A 77 -10.85 6.64 -13.50
CA HIS A 77 -11.36 6.78 -12.15
C HIS A 77 -10.32 6.26 -11.17
N ILE A 78 -10.21 6.93 -10.03
CA ILE A 78 -9.33 6.50 -8.94
C ILE A 78 -10.14 6.44 -7.66
N PHE A 79 -9.95 5.39 -6.89
CA PHE A 79 -10.55 5.18 -5.59
C PHE A 79 -9.48 4.77 -4.58
N ALA A 80 -9.47 5.42 -3.41
CA ALA A 80 -8.58 5.10 -2.29
C ALA A 80 -9.38 4.46 -1.15
N ASP A 81 -9.14 3.18 -0.89
CA ASP A 81 -9.66 2.50 0.30
C ASP A 81 -8.79 2.87 1.51
N LYS A 82 -9.11 4.00 2.12
CA LYS A 82 -8.42 4.52 3.29
C LYS A 82 -9.38 5.15 4.29
N GLN A 83 -8.94 5.25 5.55
CA GLN A 83 -9.66 5.92 6.62
C GLN A 83 -8.69 6.84 7.38
N ASP A 84 -9.01 8.11 7.40
CA ASP A 84 -8.20 9.13 8.06
C ASP A 84 -8.76 9.49 9.44
N THR A 85 -7.88 9.89 10.34
CA THR A 85 -8.27 10.49 11.63
C THR A 85 -7.47 11.80 11.80
N PRO A 86 -8.11 12.98 11.80
CA PRO A 86 -9.53 13.20 11.47
C PRO A 86 -9.86 12.86 10.01
N GLU A 87 -11.16 12.66 9.73
CA GLU A 87 -11.65 12.36 8.38
C GLU A 87 -11.26 13.45 7.38
N GLY A 88 -10.85 13.03 6.15
CA GLY A 88 -10.37 13.94 5.11
C GLY A 88 -8.99 14.54 5.39
N GLY A 89 -8.28 14.01 6.39
CA GLY A 89 -6.94 14.48 6.75
C GLY A 89 -5.81 14.04 5.81
N SER A 90 -6.11 13.39 4.70
CA SER A 90 -5.14 13.09 3.63
C SER A 90 -5.81 13.12 2.26
N PHE A 91 -5.01 13.31 1.21
CA PHE A 91 -5.49 13.38 -0.17
C PHE A 91 -4.49 12.73 -1.13
N LEU A 92 -4.94 12.44 -2.34
CA LEU A 92 -4.08 11.93 -3.40
C LEU A 92 -3.58 13.07 -4.29
N ARG A 93 -2.33 12.97 -4.76
CA ARG A 93 -1.75 13.85 -5.77
C ARG A 93 -1.09 13.03 -6.86
N LEU A 94 -1.56 13.17 -8.08
CA LEU A 94 -0.94 12.63 -9.29
C LEU A 94 -0.01 13.68 -9.87
N ASN A 95 1.23 13.34 -10.16
CA ASN A 95 2.19 14.20 -10.83
C ASN A 95 2.55 13.56 -12.17
N PHE A 96 2.48 14.32 -13.26
CA PHE A 96 2.77 13.86 -14.62
C PHE A 96 4.02 14.54 -15.13
N TYR A 97 4.93 13.77 -15.70
CA TYR A 97 6.24 14.22 -16.13
C TYR A 97 6.45 13.92 -17.61
N ASP A 98 7.18 14.81 -18.28
CA ASP A 98 7.61 14.60 -19.65
C ASP A 98 8.78 13.60 -19.76
N GLN A 99 9.27 13.39 -21.00
CA GLN A 99 10.39 12.49 -21.25
C GLN A 99 11.72 12.96 -20.62
N LYS A 100 11.86 14.28 -20.37
CA LYS A 100 13.05 14.86 -19.73
C LYS A 100 12.99 14.75 -18.21
N GLY A 101 11.81 14.51 -17.66
CA GLY A 101 11.54 14.47 -16.23
C GLY A 101 11.02 15.77 -15.66
N ASP A 102 10.69 16.73 -16.50
CA ASP A 102 10.07 17.97 -16.07
C ASP A 102 8.60 17.74 -15.74
N LEU A 103 8.11 18.34 -14.66
CA LEU A 103 6.70 18.26 -14.26
C LEU A 103 5.83 19.02 -15.28
N LEU A 104 4.96 18.32 -15.97
CA LEU A 104 3.97 18.89 -16.90
C LEU A 104 2.78 19.48 -16.17
N GLU A 105 2.15 18.65 -15.33
CA GLU A 105 1.01 19.06 -14.51
C GLU A 105 0.84 18.14 -13.31
N PHE A 106 -0.03 18.53 -12.39
CA PHE A 106 -0.47 17.68 -11.31
C PHE A 106 -1.98 17.75 -11.12
N ARG A 107 -2.57 16.68 -10.54
CA ARG A 107 -3.98 16.62 -10.16
C ARG A 107 -4.10 16.26 -8.68
N MET A 108 -4.98 16.96 -7.98
CA MET A 108 -5.31 16.68 -6.59
C MET A 108 -6.69 16.06 -6.52
N ILE A 109 -6.81 15.00 -5.72
CA ILE A 109 -8.06 14.30 -5.44
C ILE A 109 -8.23 14.33 -3.93
N SER A 110 -9.11 15.23 -3.46
CA SER A 110 -9.28 15.52 -2.03
C SER A 110 -10.15 14.50 -1.32
N GLU A 111 -11.03 13.84 -2.05
CA GLU A 111 -11.90 12.77 -1.54
C GLU A 111 -11.25 11.41 -1.79
N ASN A 112 -11.90 10.36 -1.28
CA ASN A 112 -11.44 9.00 -1.54
C ASN A 112 -11.69 8.52 -2.97
N GLU A 113 -12.44 9.29 -3.75
CA GLU A 113 -12.79 9.00 -5.13
C GLU A 113 -12.63 10.23 -6.02
N GLY A 114 -12.22 10.02 -7.27
CA GLY A 114 -12.10 11.08 -8.25
C GLY A 114 -11.81 10.58 -9.65
N THR A 115 -11.70 11.52 -10.58
CA THR A 115 -11.38 11.24 -11.99
C THR A 115 -10.22 12.10 -12.45
N PHE A 116 -9.44 11.59 -13.40
CA PHE A 116 -8.40 12.33 -14.07
C PHE A 116 -8.24 11.88 -15.52
N VAL A 117 -7.74 12.76 -16.34
CA VAL A 117 -7.33 12.47 -17.72
C VAL A 117 -5.82 12.36 -17.73
N TYR A 118 -5.28 11.29 -18.35
CA TYR A 118 -3.83 11.19 -18.52
C TYR A 118 -3.37 12.19 -19.57
N PRO A 119 -2.46 13.15 -19.22
CA PRO A 119 -2.13 14.24 -20.12
C PRO A 119 -1.37 13.79 -21.37
N GLU A 120 -1.57 14.53 -22.45
CA GLU A 120 -0.76 14.38 -23.65
C GLU A 120 0.69 14.80 -23.39
N GLY A 121 1.64 14.01 -23.88
CA GLY A 121 3.06 14.25 -23.68
C GLY A 121 3.60 13.82 -22.32
N ALA A 122 2.76 13.24 -21.45
CA ALA A 122 3.21 12.64 -20.21
C ALA A 122 3.87 11.28 -20.49
N PHE A 123 5.14 11.17 -20.18
CA PHE A 123 5.92 9.95 -20.35
C PHE A 123 5.85 9.03 -19.14
N ARG A 124 5.73 9.61 -17.94
CA ARG A 124 5.65 8.91 -16.66
C ARG A 124 4.83 9.71 -15.68
N TYR A 125 4.40 9.03 -14.61
CA TYR A 125 3.68 9.70 -13.53
C TYR A 125 4.02 9.07 -12.18
N SER A 126 3.76 9.82 -11.12
CA SER A 126 3.75 9.34 -9.76
C SER A 126 2.41 9.63 -9.09
N LEU A 127 2.08 8.80 -8.10
CA LEU A 127 0.92 8.96 -7.26
C LEU A 127 1.38 9.09 -5.82
N GLN A 128 0.94 10.13 -5.13
CA GLN A 128 1.30 10.41 -3.76
C GLN A 128 0.07 10.38 -2.86
N LEU A 129 0.18 9.73 -1.71
CA LEU A 129 -0.67 9.97 -0.57
C LEU A 129 -0.05 11.11 0.23
N VAL A 130 -0.77 12.22 0.37
CA VAL A 130 -0.25 13.47 0.92
C VAL A 130 -0.95 13.80 2.24
N GLN A 131 -0.15 14.27 3.20
CA GLN A 131 -0.62 14.74 4.50
C GLN A 131 -1.46 16.01 4.35
N GLY A 132 -2.67 15.99 4.88
CA GLY A 132 -3.60 17.12 4.93
C GLY A 132 -4.04 17.50 6.36
N GLY A 133 -3.46 16.84 7.38
CA GLY A 133 -3.81 17.05 8.79
C GLY A 133 -4.21 15.78 9.53
N ALA A 134 -4.08 14.60 8.91
CA ALA A 134 -4.34 13.33 9.58
C ALA A 134 -3.23 13.00 10.60
N SER A 135 -3.60 12.66 11.81
CA SER A 135 -2.68 12.06 12.78
C SER A 135 -2.53 10.55 12.58
N ARG A 136 -3.56 9.92 11.99
CA ARG A 136 -3.58 8.49 11.72
C ARG A 136 -4.31 8.20 10.41
N ILE A 137 -3.77 7.26 9.63
CA ILE A 137 -4.36 6.75 8.39
C ILE A 137 -4.33 5.22 8.44
N LEU A 138 -5.49 4.60 8.21
CA LEU A 138 -5.59 3.19 7.87
C LEU A 138 -5.71 3.10 6.35
N PHE A 139 -4.67 2.64 5.67
CA PHE A 139 -4.60 2.50 4.23
C PHE A 139 -4.74 1.02 3.83
N ARG A 140 -5.55 0.73 2.80
CA ARG A 140 -5.65 -0.63 2.24
C ARG A 140 -5.11 -0.71 0.84
N ARG A 141 -5.62 0.13 -0.08
CA ARG A 141 -5.19 0.13 -1.47
C ARG A 141 -5.73 1.36 -2.21
N ILE A 142 -5.20 1.56 -3.41
CA ILE A 142 -5.76 2.45 -4.40
C ILE A 142 -6.20 1.61 -5.59
N GLU A 143 -7.31 1.96 -6.20
CA GLU A 143 -7.85 1.33 -7.40
C GLU A 143 -7.87 2.35 -8.53
N ILE A 144 -7.33 2.00 -9.70
CA ILE A 144 -7.34 2.83 -10.92
C ILE A 144 -8.14 2.07 -11.96
N VAL A 145 -9.22 2.69 -12.47
CA VAL A 145 -10.19 2.07 -13.37
C VAL A 145 -10.33 2.89 -14.63
N PRO A 146 -10.15 2.32 -15.84
CA PRO A 146 -10.43 3.03 -17.08
C PRO A 146 -11.92 3.40 -17.19
N GLU A 147 -12.23 4.54 -17.82
CA GLU A 147 -13.60 5.00 -18.02
C GLU A 147 -14.49 3.93 -18.70
N GLN A 148 -13.94 3.19 -19.65
CA GLN A 148 -14.67 2.13 -20.36
C GLN A 148 -15.17 1.02 -19.42
N ASN A 149 -14.45 0.76 -18.33
CA ASN A 149 -14.75 -0.30 -17.37
C ASN A 149 -15.51 0.23 -16.15
N TRP A 150 -15.69 1.55 -16.04
CA TRP A 150 -16.31 2.19 -14.89
C TRP A 150 -17.71 1.67 -14.57
N LYS A 151 -18.53 1.40 -15.61
CA LYS A 151 -19.90 0.91 -15.43
C LYS A 151 -19.98 -0.50 -14.85
N GLU A 152 -18.95 -1.30 -15.06
CA GLU A 152 -18.86 -2.68 -14.58
C GLU A 152 -18.19 -2.72 -13.19
N TRP A 153 -17.42 -1.68 -12.85
CA TRP A 153 -16.75 -1.54 -11.58
C TRP A 153 -17.70 -0.94 -10.54
N HIS A 154 -17.95 -1.69 -9.46
CA HIS A 154 -18.68 -1.18 -8.31
C HIS A 154 -17.86 -1.47 -7.04
N PRO A 155 -17.87 -0.56 -6.04
CA PRO A 155 -17.23 -0.80 -4.74
C PRO A 155 -17.67 -2.12 -4.08
N GLY A 156 -18.92 -2.54 -4.27
CA GLY A 156 -19.43 -3.84 -3.82
C GLY A 156 -18.89 -5.05 -4.59
N ILE A 157 -18.40 -4.88 -5.83
CA ILE A 157 -17.70 -5.91 -6.59
C ILE A 157 -16.26 -6.03 -6.10
N ALA A 158 -15.60 -4.92 -5.78
CA ALA A 158 -14.28 -4.91 -5.18
C ALA A 158 -14.24 -5.73 -3.87
N GLU A 159 -15.33 -5.75 -3.11
CA GLU A 159 -15.46 -6.60 -1.92
C GLU A 159 -15.57 -8.10 -2.24
N LYS A 160 -16.22 -8.47 -3.35
CA LYS A 160 -16.22 -9.86 -3.85
C LYS A 160 -14.84 -10.30 -4.32
N PHE A 161 -14.09 -9.41 -4.98
CA PHE A 161 -12.69 -9.67 -5.36
C PHE A 161 -11.78 -9.72 -4.14
N ARG A 162 -11.98 -8.88 -3.11
CA ARG A 162 -11.26 -8.96 -1.83
C ARG A 162 -11.33 -10.35 -1.21
N ASN A 163 -12.53 -10.94 -1.19
CA ASN A 163 -12.75 -12.30 -0.68
C ASN A 163 -12.25 -13.40 -1.64
N GLY A 164 -12.09 -13.12 -2.94
CA GLY A 164 -11.57 -14.03 -3.96
C GLY A 164 -10.04 -13.99 -4.06
N VAL A 165 -9.45 -12.81 -4.02
CA VAL A 165 -7.99 -12.60 -4.12
C VAL A 165 -7.27 -13.10 -2.87
N ASN A 166 -7.88 -13.04 -1.68
CA ASN A 166 -7.34 -13.68 -0.47
C ASN A 166 -7.22 -15.22 -0.58
N ARG A 167 -7.74 -15.85 -1.65
CA ARG A 167 -7.53 -17.27 -1.94
C ARG A 167 -6.40 -17.56 -2.92
N THR A 168 -5.92 -16.58 -3.69
CA THR A 168 -4.96 -16.81 -4.78
C THR A 168 -3.62 -16.08 -4.64
N CYS A 169 -3.49 -15.05 -3.83
CA CYS A 169 -2.20 -14.44 -3.48
C CYS A 169 -1.57 -15.15 -2.26
N ARG A 170 -1.47 -16.47 -2.33
CA ARG A 170 -0.48 -17.16 -1.53
C ARG A 170 0.85 -16.98 -2.26
N TRP A 171 1.67 -16.05 -1.81
CA TRP A 171 3.08 -16.04 -2.14
C TRP A 171 3.61 -17.43 -1.75
N GLN A 172 3.91 -18.26 -2.75
CA GLN A 172 4.74 -19.43 -2.53
C GLN A 172 6.17 -18.92 -2.30
N ASP A 173 6.38 -18.38 -1.10
CA ASP A 173 7.72 -18.24 -0.59
C ASP A 173 8.24 -19.66 -0.37
N GLY A 174 9.18 -20.08 -1.23
CA GLY A 174 9.78 -21.43 -1.22
C GLY A 174 10.64 -21.70 0.01
N ARG A 175 10.13 -21.41 1.22
CA ARG A 175 10.78 -21.61 2.51
C ARG A 175 9.84 -22.21 3.56
N ASP A 176 9.13 -23.29 3.18
CA ASP A 176 8.55 -24.22 4.16
C ASP A 176 8.93 -25.65 3.81
N ALA A 177 10.22 -25.95 4.00
CA ALA A 177 10.68 -27.31 4.23
C ALA A 177 11.08 -27.41 5.71
N GLY A 178 10.20 -27.98 6.53
CA GLY A 178 10.58 -28.63 7.79
C GLY A 178 10.54 -27.78 9.06
N ARG A 179 9.39 -27.69 9.67
CA ARG A 179 9.30 -27.70 11.13
C ARG A 179 8.02 -28.40 11.59
N GLU A 180 8.13 -29.72 11.78
CA GLU A 180 7.18 -30.49 12.57
C GLU A 180 7.09 -29.87 13.98
N LYS A 181 5.90 -29.43 14.36
CA LYS A 181 5.57 -29.11 15.75
C LYS A 181 5.43 -30.42 16.52
N LYS A 182 6.42 -30.74 17.33
CA LYS A 182 6.26 -31.72 18.42
C LYS A 182 5.37 -31.09 19.48
N ASN A 183 4.19 -31.66 19.65
CA ASN A 183 3.33 -31.46 20.81
C ASN A 183 4.10 -31.93 22.06
N PHE A 184 4.36 -31.01 22.97
CA PHE A 184 4.84 -31.32 24.30
C PHE A 184 3.64 -31.22 25.24
N THR A 185 3.07 -32.38 25.58
CA THR A 185 2.09 -32.54 26.64
C THR A 185 2.79 -32.44 27.98
N ASP A 186 2.29 -31.56 28.84
CA ASP A 186 2.58 -31.48 30.26
C ASP A 186 2.16 -32.78 30.94
N GLU A 187 3.08 -33.32 31.74
CA GLU A 187 2.80 -34.04 32.99
C GLU A 187 4.12 -34.28 33.75
N LYS A 188 4.32 -33.57 34.85
CA LYS A 188 4.53 -34.15 36.21
C LYS A 188 5.00 -33.10 37.20
N THR A 189 4.07 -32.80 38.07
CA THR A 189 4.31 -32.34 39.47
C THR A 189 5.24 -33.30 40.24
N ALA A 190 6.11 -32.75 41.07
CA ALA A 190 6.24 -33.05 42.49
C ALA A 190 7.61 -32.64 43.05
N SER A 191 7.52 -31.78 44.04
CA SER A 191 8.23 -31.75 45.31
C SER A 191 9.75 -32.01 45.37
N TYR A 192 10.47 -31.07 45.95
CA TYR A 192 11.20 -31.28 47.21
C TYR A 192 11.64 -29.94 47.81
N ALA A 193 11.27 -29.79 49.03
CA ALA A 193 11.63 -28.71 49.93
C ALA A 193 13.03 -28.97 50.58
N GLU A 194 13.58 -27.85 51.10
CA GLU A 194 14.42 -27.76 52.30
C GLU A 194 15.96 -27.86 52.18
N SER A 195 16.45 -26.92 52.89
CA SER A 195 17.75 -26.76 53.58
C SER A 195 18.86 -26.11 52.74
N GLY A 196 19.41 -24.99 53.07
CA GLY A 196 19.77 -24.47 54.37
C GLY A 196 21.21 -23.98 54.29
N GLN A 197 21.44 -22.75 54.76
CA GLN A 197 22.73 -22.22 55.23
C GLN A 197 23.74 -21.56 54.27
N ARG A 198 23.86 -20.23 54.47
CA ARG A 198 25.10 -19.44 54.35
C ARG A 198 26.17 -20.01 55.30
N PRO A 199 27.49 -19.63 55.22
CA PRO A 199 27.96 -18.25 55.22
C PRO A 199 29.31 -17.93 54.49
N LEU A 200 29.54 -16.60 54.34
CA LEU A 200 30.76 -15.81 54.51
C LEU A 200 32.11 -16.29 53.94
N ARG A 201 32.59 -15.61 52.93
CA ARG A 201 33.79 -14.71 53.04
C ARG A 201 33.91 -13.89 51.75
#